data_7cc4c8aae4afd4eae49e5af45f349adb
#
_entry.id   7cc4c8aae4afd4eae49e5af45f349adb
#
_cell.length_a   1.000
_cell.length_b   1.000
_cell.length_c   1.000
_cell.angle_alpha   90.00
_cell.angle_beta   90.00
_cell.angle_gamma   90.00
#
_symmetry.space_group_name_H-M   'P 1'
#
loop_
_entity.id
_entity.type
_entity.pdbx_description
1 polymer ?
#
loop_
_entity_poly.entity_id
_entity_poly.type
_entity_poly.pdbx_seq_one_letter_code
_entity_poly.pdbx_strand_id
1 'polypeptide(L)'
;MLRWQTAGESHGEALVAMIEGLPAGVRVTSDDVVDALARRRLGYGRGARMKFEQDKVRLLTGVRFGETLGSPVAIEIANTEWPKWTEVMSADPLDHDLPREGRNAPLSRPRPGHADLTGMRKYGFDDARPVLERSSARETASRVALGAVAARFLEQAFGIRTVSHVISIGGAGVEDAGDAALPTPDDVEALDASPVRTLDKAAEERMIARIDEIKSTADTVGGVIEVLAYGVPAGIGTYVESDRRLDAALASAVMGIQAIKGVEIGDGFLEAVRPGSQAHDEMVPGADGRITRLTNRAGGIEGGMSNGQPIRVRAAMKPIPSIPRALRTVDVTDGEAASAINQRSDTTAVPAASVVAEAMVRLTLARYALDKFGGDSIAETRRNFEQYVASWPEHMR
;
A
#
# COMPACT_ATOMS: atom_id res chain seq x y z
N MET A 1 17.20 12.30 6.01
CA MET A 1 16.65 11.25 5.10
C MET A 1 15.62 10.42 5.86
N LEU A 2 14.38 10.34 5.36
CA LEU A 2 13.32 9.53 5.96
C LEU A 2 13.56 8.05 5.71
N ARG A 3 13.50 7.24 6.77
CA ARG A 3 13.62 5.77 6.72
C ARG A 3 12.48 5.15 7.52
N TRP A 4 12.10 3.95 7.14
CA TRP A 4 11.09 3.20 7.88
C TRP A 4 11.37 1.69 7.84
N GLN A 5 10.88 0.98 8.84
CA GLN A 5 11.00 -0.47 8.99
C GLN A 5 9.73 -1.05 9.58
N THR A 6 9.48 -2.32 9.29
CA THR A 6 8.41 -3.11 9.87
C THR A 6 8.97 -4.41 10.43
N ALA A 7 8.44 -4.86 11.56
CA ALA A 7 8.78 -6.12 12.19
C ALA A 7 7.52 -6.84 12.68
N GLY A 8 7.66 -8.08 13.09
CA GLY A 8 6.59 -8.92 13.62
C GLY A 8 6.03 -9.92 12.62
N GLU A 9 5.42 -10.94 13.16
CA GLU A 9 4.81 -12.07 12.48
C GLU A 9 3.29 -11.99 12.54
N SER A 10 2.61 -12.67 11.60
CA SER A 10 1.14 -12.64 11.50
C SER A 10 0.43 -13.10 12.77
N HIS A 11 1.00 -14.08 13.46
CA HIS A 11 0.49 -14.62 14.72
C HIS A 11 1.45 -14.42 15.90
N GLY A 12 2.47 -13.57 15.75
CA GLY A 12 3.30 -13.09 16.85
C GLY A 12 2.52 -12.18 17.81
N GLU A 13 3.16 -11.70 18.87
CA GLU A 13 2.54 -10.85 19.90
C GLU A 13 1.99 -9.54 19.31
N ALA A 14 2.79 -8.89 18.47
CA ALA A 14 2.43 -7.65 17.81
C ALA A 14 3.18 -7.48 16.48
N LEU A 15 2.67 -6.56 15.67
CA LEU A 15 3.45 -5.93 14.61
C LEU A 15 4.08 -4.65 15.15
N VAL A 16 5.30 -4.38 14.74
CA VAL A 16 6.01 -3.14 15.07
C VAL A 16 6.35 -2.40 13.78
N ALA A 17 6.10 -1.11 13.79
CA ALA A 17 6.42 -0.21 12.70
C ALA A 17 7.25 0.97 13.24
N MET A 18 8.32 1.34 12.55
CA MET A 18 9.18 2.45 12.94
C MET A 18 9.46 3.36 11.76
N ILE A 19 9.40 4.67 11.98
CA ILE A 19 9.78 5.69 11.03
C ILE A 19 10.69 6.72 11.70
N GLU A 20 11.78 7.08 11.05
CA GLU A 20 12.73 8.11 11.50
C GLU A 20 12.96 9.17 10.43
N GLY A 21 13.44 10.34 10.84
CA GLY A 21 13.74 11.46 9.97
C GLY A 21 12.53 12.35 9.66
N LEU A 22 11.43 12.21 10.40
CA LEU A 22 10.32 13.17 10.37
C LEU A 22 10.69 14.43 11.15
N PRO A 23 10.32 15.64 10.66
CA PRO A 23 10.48 16.87 11.40
C PRO A 23 9.69 16.87 12.72
N ALA A 24 10.16 17.62 13.71
CA ALA A 24 9.41 17.88 14.93
C ALA A 24 8.17 18.77 14.64
N GLY A 25 7.11 18.59 15.43
CA GLY A 25 5.90 19.41 15.39
C GLY A 25 4.85 18.96 14.36
N VAL A 26 5.00 17.79 13.75
CA VAL A 26 3.93 17.17 12.92
C VAL A 26 2.85 16.65 13.87
N ARG A 27 1.62 17.16 13.72
CA ARG A 27 0.48 16.70 14.52
C ARG A 27 0.00 15.34 14.04
N VAL A 28 0.08 14.35 14.91
CA VAL A 28 -0.35 12.97 14.67
C VAL A 28 -0.78 12.32 15.98
N THR A 29 -1.85 11.56 15.93
CA THR A 29 -2.42 10.84 17.07
C THR A 29 -2.57 9.35 16.81
N SER A 30 -2.90 8.58 17.84
CA SER A 30 -3.26 7.17 17.68
C SER A 30 -4.50 6.99 16.81
N ASP A 31 -5.45 7.93 16.87
CA ASP A 31 -6.70 7.87 16.11
C ASP A 31 -6.43 7.99 14.60
N ASP A 32 -5.50 8.86 14.16
CA ASP A 32 -5.08 8.93 12.75
C ASP A 32 -4.62 7.56 12.21
N VAL A 33 -3.93 6.79 13.05
CA VAL A 33 -3.45 5.44 12.70
C VAL A 33 -4.59 4.43 12.73
N VAL A 34 -5.46 4.48 13.74
CA VAL A 34 -6.63 3.59 13.87
C VAL A 34 -7.57 3.76 12.69
N ASP A 35 -7.86 4.99 12.27
CA ASP A 35 -8.72 5.30 11.13
C ASP A 35 -8.14 4.75 9.82
N ALA A 36 -6.85 4.92 9.60
CA ALA A 36 -6.18 4.35 8.43
C ALA A 36 -6.24 2.81 8.41
N LEU A 37 -6.07 2.16 9.55
CA LEU A 37 -6.20 0.72 9.70
C LEU A 37 -7.64 0.25 9.54
N ALA A 38 -8.62 1.04 9.98
CA ALA A 38 -10.04 0.75 9.78
C ALA A 38 -10.37 0.71 8.27
N ARG A 39 -9.91 1.70 7.50
CA ARG A 39 -10.06 1.74 6.04
C ARG A 39 -9.48 0.48 5.36
N ARG A 40 -8.28 0.02 5.79
CA ARG A 40 -7.65 -1.20 5.26
C ARG A 40 -8.50 -2.45 5.48
N ARG A 41 -9.37 -2.50 6.49
CA ARG A 41 -10.24 -3.66 6.79
C ARG A 41 -11.49 -3.71 5.94
N LEU A 42 -11.89 -2.63 5.29
CA LEU A 42 -13.06 -2.55 4.43
C LEU A 42 -12.92 -3.42 3.18
N GLY A 43 -14.04 -3.68 2.53
CA GLY A 43 -14.12 -4.35 1.24
C GLY A 43 -14.99 -5.61 1.25
N TYR A 44 -15.67 -5.84 0.10
CA TYR A 44 -16.46 -7.03 -0.18
C TYR A 44 -15.55 -8.23 -0.51
N GLY A 45 -16.03 -9.44 -0.26
CA GLY A 45 -15.25 -10.66 -0.50
C GLY A 45 -14.20 -10.97 0.58
N ARG A 46 -14.22 -10.21 1.70
CA ARG A 46 -13.34 -10.42 2.85
C ARG A 46 -13.84 -11.55 3.75
N GLY A 47 -12.91 -12.32 4.33
CA GLY A 47 -13.22 -13.38 5.28
C GLY A 47 -13.78 -12.87 6.60
N ALA A 48 -14.46 -13.76 7.34
CA ALA A 48 -15.12 -13.41 8.61
C ALA A 48 -14.15 -12.84 9.67
N ARG A 49 -12.85 -13.17 9.61
CA ARG A 49 -11.82 -12.66 10.53
C ARG A 49 -11.76 -11.13 10.55
N MET A 50 -11.92 -10.49 9.39
CA MET A 50 -11.85 -9.02 9.27
C MET A 50 -12.94 -8.28 10.04
N LYS A 51 -14.05 -8.95 10.36
CA LYS A 51 -15.15 -8.34 11.14
C LYS A 51 -14.87 -8.26 12.65
N PHE A 52 -13.95 -9.09 13.16
CA PHE A 52 -13.67 -9.22 14.59
C PHE A 52 -12.28 -8.71 14.97
N GLU A 53 -11.39 -8.52 14.02
CA GLU A 53 -10.02 -8.06 14.27
C GLU A 53 -10.01 -6.54 14.46
N GLN A 54 -9.92 -6.11 15.72
CA GLN A 54 -9.70 -4.70 16.06
C GLN A 54 -8.20 -4.50 16.29
N ASP A 55 -7.57 -3.70 15.44
CA ASP A 55 -6.17 -3.33 15.60
C ASP A 55 -6.01 -2.40 16.81
N LYS A 56 -5.41 -2.91 17.89
CA LYS A 56 -5.05 -2.09 19.05
C LYS A 56 -3.71 -1.44 18.78
N VAL A 57 -3.72 -0.11 18.63
CA VAL A 57 -2.56 0.69 18.30
C VAL A 57 -2.01 1.37 19.54
N ARG A 58 -0.67 1.38 19.66
CA ARG A 58 0.05 2.18 20.65
C ARG A 58 1.19 2.93 19.97
N LEU A 59 1.23 4.24 20.12
CA LEU A 59 2.41 5.05 19.82
C LEU A 59 3.37 4.93 20.99
N LEU A 60 4.50 4.24 20.77
CA LEU A 60 5.45 3.93 21.83
C LEU A 60 6.47 5.04 22.06
N THR A 61 6.94 5.69 20.99
CA THR A 61 7.99 6.70 21.01
C THR A 61 7.75 7.77 19.95
N GLY A 62 8.49 8.87 20.02
CA GLY A 62 8.61 9.88 18.96
C GLY A 62 7.45 10.87 18.87
N VAL A 63 6.40 10.71 19.67
CA VAL A 63 5.24 11.62 19.72
C VAL A 63 4.95 12.00 21.18
N ARG A 64 4.68 13.27 21.41
CA ARG A 64 4.27 13.80 22.74
C ARG A 64 3.18 14.83 22.56
N PHE A 65 2.07 14.68 23.29
CA PHE A 65 0.90 15.56 23.20
C PHE A 65 0.37 15.73 21.76
N GLY A 66 0.45 14.67 20.95
CA GLY A 66 -0.04 14.68 19.57
C GLY A 66 0.92 15.33 18.56
N GLU A 67 2.17 15.60 18.93
CA GLU A 67 3.18 16.18 18.02
C GLU A 67 4.46 15.35 17.99
N THR A 68 5.06 15.20 16.82
CA THR A 68 6.35 14.52 16.63
C THR A 68 7.48 15.31 17.31
N LEU A 69 8.49 14.58 17.79
CA LEU A 69 9.63 15.14 18.52
C LEU A 69 10.89 15.30 17.65
N GLY A 70 10.84 14.89 16.36
CA GLY A 70 12.04 14.75 15.52
C GLY A 70 12.83 13.45 15.79
N SER A 71 12.46 12.69 16.81
CA SER A 71 13.03 11.37 17.11
C SER A 71 12.24 10.25 16.42
N PRO A 72 12.76 9.00 16.36
CA PRO A 72 12.05 7.88 15.76
C PRO A 72 10.67 7.66 16.37
N VAL A 73 9.66 7.52 15.51
CA VAL A 73 8.29 7.16 15.90
C VAL A 73 8.15 5.65 15.77
N ALA A 74 7.88 4.96 16.89
CA ALA A 74 7.60 3.54 16.93
C ALA A 74 6.12 3.30 17.27
N ILE A 75 5.50 2.39 16.51
CA ILE A 75 4.09 2.04 16.60
C ILE A 75 3.98 0.54 16.83
N GLU A 76 3.23 0.13 17.83
CA GLU A 76 2.84 -1.25 18.07
C GLU A 76 1.40 -1.47 17.62
N ILE A 77 1.15 -2.59 16.93
CA ILE A 77 -0.17 -3.07 16.54
C ILE A 77 -0.32 -4.47 17.11
N ALA A 78 -1.05 -4.60 18.21
CA ALA A 78 -1.22 -5.88 18.91
C ALA A 78 -2.02 -6.90 18.09
N ASN A 79 -1.65 -8.18 18.18
CA ASN A 79 -2.39 -9.27 17.58
C ASN A 79 -3.39 -9.86 18.59
N THR A 80 -4.68 -9.76 18.30
CA THR A 80 -5.75 -10.23 19.19
C THR A 80 -5.77 -11.75 19.39
N GLU A 81 -5.16 -12.50 18.46
CA GLU A 81 -5.07 -13.97 18.56
C GLU A 81 -3.82 -14.45 19.32
N TRP A 82 -2.90 -13.55 19.69
CA TRP A 82 -1.66 -13.89 20.40
C TRP A 82 -1.82 -14.88 21.56
N PRO A 83 -2.83 -14.75 22.45
CA PRO A 83 -3.00 -15.70 23.55
C PRO A 83 -3.15 -17.17 23.14
N LYS A 84 -3.46 -17.43 21.87
CA LYS A 84 -3.59 -18.77 21.31
C LYS A 84 -2.31 -19.27 20.62
N TRP A 85 -1.28 -18.43 20.52
CA TRP A 85 -0.07 -18.67 19.75
C TRP A 85 1.21 -18.54 20.57
N THR A 86 1.11 -18.23 21.86
CA THR A 86 2.23 -17.95 22.75
C THR A 86 3.31 -19.02 22.75
N GLU A 87 2.93 -20.31 22.71
CA GLU A 87 3.89 -21.42 22.64
C GLU A 87 4.41 -21.63 21.21
N VAL A 88 3.51 -21.68 20.21
CA VAL A 88 3.87 -21.95 18.81
C VAL A 88 4.80 -20.87 18.22
N MET A 89 4.66 -19.65 18.70
CA MET A 89 5.44 -18.48 18.27
C MET A 89 6.33 -17.94 19.39
N SER A 90 6.68 -18.78 20.37
CA SER A 90 7.59 -18.39 21.45
C SER A 90 8.93 -17.93 20.88
N ALA A 91 9.44 -16.81 21.39
CA ALA A 91 10.80 -16.34 21.08
C ALA A 91 11.88 -17.15 21.81
N ASP A 92 11.53 -17.71 22.99
CA ASP A 92 12.41 -18.50 23.82
C ASP A 92 12.19 -20.00 23.62
N PRO A 93 13.20 -20.83 23.84
CA PRO A 93 13.04 -22.27 23.86
C PRO A 93 12.01 -22.69 24.92
N LEU A 94 11.17 -23.65 24.55
CA LEU A 94 10.23 -24.25 25.50
C LEU A 94 10.95 -25.34 26.30
N ASP A 95 10.50 -25.57 27.53
CA ASP A 95 10.98 -26.62 28.42
C ASP A 95 10.30 -27.99 28.17
N HIS A 96 9.42 -28.02 27.18
CA HIS A 96 8.65 -29.25 26.77
C HIS A 96 8.46 -29.25 25.25
N ASP A 97 8.22 -30.46 24.72
CA ASP A 97 7.89 -30.60 23.30
C ASP A 97 6.40 -30.31 23.05
N LEU A 98 6.14 -29.55 21.98
CA LEU A 98 4.78 -29.29 21.52
C LEU A 98 4.27 -30.50 20.69
N PRO A 99 3.00 -30.93 20.85
CA PRO A 99 2.36 -31.86 19.94
C PRO A 99 2.42 -31.40 18.50
N ARG A 100 2.86 -32.26 17.56
CA ARG A 100 2.99 -31.91 16.13
C ARG A 100 1.64 -31.98 15.40
N GLU A 101 0.60 -31.39 15.98
CA GLU A 101 -0.77 -31.36 15.45
C GLU A 101 -1.43 -29.99 15.62
N GLY A 102 -2.55 -29.79 14.97
CA GLY A 102 -3.30 -28.53 15.04
C GLY A 102 -2.46 -27.32 14.57
N ARG A 103 -2.37 -26.30 15.42
CA ARG A 103 -1.57 -25.09 15.12
C ARG A 103 -0.07 -25.33 15.08
N ASN A 104 0.40 -26.35 15.77
CA ASN A 104 1.81 -26.72 15.85
C ASN A 104 2.23 -27.74 14.77
N ALA A 105 1.30 -28.22 13.94
CA ALA A 105 1.62 -29.13 12.84
C ALA A 105 2.61 -28.44 11.86
N PRO A 106 3.68 -29.15 11.44
CA PRO A 106 4.57 -28.64 10.41
C PRO A 106 3.84 -28.33 9.11
N LEU A 107 4.18 -27.22 8.48
CA LEU A 107 3.62 -26.80 7.21
C LEU A 107 4.52 -27.27 6.05
N SER A 108 4.41 -28.56 5.71
CA SER A 108 5.26 -29.22 4.71
C SER A 108 4.72 -29.13 3.26
N ARG A 109 3.52 -28.59 3.06
CA ARG A 109 2.83 -28.53 1.75
C ARG A 109 2.72 -27.11 1.25
N PRO A 110 3.78 -26.57 0.59
CA PRO A 110 3.84 -25.17 0.19
C PRO A 110 2.74 -24.80 -0.79
N ARG A 111 2.21 -23.59 -0.67
CA ARG A 111 1.17 -23.07 -1.56
C ARG A 111 1.77 -22.58 -2.87
N PRO A 112 1.26 -23.02 -4.03
CA PRO A 112 1.64 -22.45 -5.31
C PRO A 112 1.36 -20.94 -5.35
N GLY A 113 2.32 -20.17 -5.90
CA GLY A 113 2.20 -18.72 -5.97
C GLY A 113 2.45 -17.95 -4.66
N HIS A 114 2.77 -18.62 -3.56
CA HIS A 114 3.20 -18.03 -2.30
C HIS A 114 4.72 -18.07 -2.12
N ALA A 115 5.22 -17.41 -1.08
CA ALA A 115 6.65 -17.40 -0.76
C ALA A 115 7.15 -18.73 -0.15
N ASP A 116 6.27 -19.65 0.25
CA ASP A 116 6.54 -20.82 1.08
C ASP A 116 7.78 -21.61 0.63
N LEU A 117 7.72 -22.27 -0.52
CA LEU A 117 8.81 -23.14 -0.99
C LEU A 117 10.13 -22.36 -1.24
N THR A 118 10.04 -21.19 -1.86
CA THR A 118 11.21 -20.38 -2.17
C THR A 118 11.86 -19.85 -0.90
N GLY A 119 11.05 -19.43 0.08
CA GLY A 119 11.53 -18.97 1.38
C GLY A 119 12.18 -20.09 2.19
N MET A 120 11.55 -21.29 2.25
CA MET A 120 12.15 -22.45 2.88
C MET A 120 13.55 -22.76 2.30
N ARG A 121 13.66 -22.81 0.98
CA ARG A 121 14.94 -23.06 0.31
C ARG A 121 15.98 -21.96 0.59
N LYS A 122 15.55 -20.70 0.58
CA LYS A 122 16.47 -19.57 0.78
C LYS A 122 17.06 -19.54 2.18
N TYR A 123 16.26 -19.85 3.19
CA TYR A 123 16.65 -19.73 4.60
C TYR A 123 16.96 -21.07 5.28
N GLY A 124 16.83 -22.18 4.56
CA GLY A 124 17.12 -23.53 5.09
C GLY A 124 16.07 -24.03 6.09
N PHE A 125 14.81 -23.64 5.92
CA PHE A 125 13.73 -24.12 6.79
C PHE A 125 13.14 -25.42 6.26
N ASP A 126 12.80 -26.32 7.16
CA ASP A 126 12.07 -27.58 6.93
C ASP A 126 10.53 -27.42 7.11
N ASP A 127 10.10 -26.26 7.61
CA ASP A 127 8.71 -25.86 7.84
C ASP A 127 8.46 -24.51 7.18
N ALA A 128 7.34 -24.35 6.45
CA ALA A 128 6.96 -23.11 5.82
C ALA A 128 6.48 -22.02 6.81
N ARG A 129 6.28 -22.36 8.10
CA ARG A 129 5.74 -21.42 9.09
C ARG A 129 6.51 -20.11 9.19
N PRO A 130 7.84 -20.08 9.38
CA PRO A 130 8.58 -18.81 9.46
C PRO A 130 8.38 -17.92 8.23
N VAL A 131 8.31 -18.53 7.04
CA VAL A 131 8.06 -17.81 5.79
C VAL A 131 6.64 -17.29 5.73
N LEU A 132 5.64 -18.12 6.08
CA LEU A 132 4.23 -17.76 6.09
C LEU A 132 3.94 -16.60 7.03
N GLU A 133 4.48 -16.65 8.23
CA GLU A 133 4.24 -15.67 9.29
C GLU A 133 4.73 -14.27 8.85
N ARG A 134 5.92 -14.17 8.29
CA ARG A 134 6.47 -12.87 7.87
C ARG A 134 5.98 -12.40 6.49
N SER A 135 5.71 -13.30 5.54
CA SER A 135 5.21 -12.94 4.20
C SER A 135 3.71 -12.69 4.15
N SER A 136 3.02 -12.85 5.27
CA SER A 136 1.58 -12.60 5.39
C SER A 136 1.21 -11.15 5.08
N ALA A 137 0.07 -10.94 4.41
CA ALA A 137 -0.50 -9.62 4.19
C ALA A 137 -0.85 -8.86 5.50
N ARG A 138 -0.83 -9.53 6.66
CA ARG A 138 -0.97 -8.88 7.98
C ARG A 138 0.13 -7.82 8.20
N GLU A 139 1.34 -8.04 7.70
CA GLU A 139 2.45 -7.08 7.74
C GLU A 139 2.09 -5.72 7.17
N THR A 140 1.21 -5.65 6.18
CA THR A 140 0.79 -4.40 5.57
C THR A 140 0.06 -3.46 6.53
N ALA A 141 -0.43 -3.94 7.67
CA ALA A 141 -0.97 -3.07 8.73
C ALA A 141 0.11 -2.10 9.24
N SER A 142 1.36 -2.57 9.42
CA SER A 142 2.49 -1.71 9.79
C SER A 142 2.77 -0.63 8.73
N ARG A 143 2.69 -0.98 7.44
CA ARG A 143 2.88 0.00 6.35
C ARG A 143 1.79 1.06 6.34
N VAL A 144 0.53 0.66 6.58
CA VAL A 144 -0.61 1.59 6.65
C VAL A 144 -0.48 2.51 7.85
N ALA A 145 -0.05 2.00 9.01
CA ALA A 145 0.22 2.81 10.20
C ALA A 145 1.27 3.90 9.93
N LEU A 146 2.39 3.52 9.29
CA LEU A 146 3.42 4.50 8.89
C LEU A 146 2.93 5.45 7.81
N GLY A 147 2.11 4.98 6.88
CA GLY A 147 1.47 5.79 5.84
C GLY A 147 0.53 6.84 6.41
N ALA A 148 -0.13 6.57 7.55
CA ALA A 148 -0.93 7.56 8.27
C ALA A 148 -0.06 8.70 8.81
N VAL A 149 1.07 8.37 9.44
CA VAL A 149 2.03 9.39 9.92
C VAL A 149 2.58 10.22 8.76
N ALA A 150 2.97 9.57 7.65
CA ALA A 150 3.43 10.26 6.45
C ALA A 150 2.36 11.17 5.84
N ALA A 151 1.08 10.76 5.84
CA ALA A 151 -0.03 11.58 5.37
C ALA A 151 -0.16 12.88 6.16
N ARG A 152 -0.10 12.79 7.52
CA ARG A 152 -0.17 13.98 8.37
C ARG A 152 0.98 14.95 8.12
N PHE A 153 2.18 14.43 7.90
CA PHE A 153 3.32 15.25 7.51
C PHE A 153 3.11 15.92 6.14
N LEU A 154 2.76 15.16 5.12
CA LEU A 154 2.57 15.67 3.76
C LEU A 154 1.49 16.75 3.69
N GLU A 155 0.37 16.53 4.35
CA GLU A 155 -0.74 17.48 4.40
C GLU A 155 -0.34 18.77 5.13
N GLN A 156 0.27 18.66 6.31
CA GLN A 156 0.61 19.81 7.13
C GLN A 156 1.79 20.63 6.59
N ALA A 157 2.76 19.97 5.95
CA ALA A 157 3.92 20.66 5.40
C ALA A 157 3.66 21.27 4.01
N PHE A 158 2.89 20.59 3.14
CA PHE A 158 2.81 20.89 1.72
C PHE A 158 1.38 21.00 1.17
N GLY A 159 0.36 20.61 1.93
CA GLY A 159 -1.00 20.51 1.41
C GLY A 159 -1.21 19.28 0.51
N ILE A 160 -0.27 18.33 0.48
CA ILE A 160 -0.38 17.12 -0.34
C ILE A 160 -1.39 16.17 0.30
N ARG A 161 -2.41 15.78 -0.46
CA ARG A 161 -3.45 14.81 -0.06
C ARG A 161 -3.52 13.67 -1.07
N THR A 162 -3.88 12.49 -0.61
CA THR A 162 -3.97 11.28 -1.45
C THR A 162 -5.34 10.64 -1.35
N VAL A 163 -5.69 9.90 -2.39
CA VAL A 163 -6.88 9.04 -2.42
C VAL A 163 -6.55 7.78 -3.22
N SER A 164 -7.18 6.67 -2.87
CA SER A 164 -7.04 5.40 -3.61
C SER A 164 -8.40 4.81 -3.92
N HIS A 165 -8.50 4.17 -5.09
CA HIS A 165 -9.71 3.50 -5.54
C HIS A 165 -9.40 2.23 -6.33
N VAL A 166 -10.44 1.48 -6.66
CA VAL A 166 -10.35 0.25 -7.44
C VAL A 166 -10.83 0.50 -8.87
N ILE A 167 -10.01 0.14 -9.83
CA ILE A 167 -10.32 0.22 -11.27
C ILE A 167 -11.08 -1.02 -11.72
N SER A 168 -10.61 -2.22 -11.32
CA SER A 168 -11.27 -3.46 -11.71
C SER A 168 -10.99 -4.61 -10.74
N ILE A 169 -11.90 -5.58 -10.69
CA ILE A 169 -11.74 -6.86 -10.01
C ILE A 169 -12.09 -7.98 -10.98
N GLY A 170 -11.12 -8.87 -11.25
CA GLY A 170 -11.31 -10.01 -12.15
C GLY A 170 -11.70 -9.63 -13.58
N GLY A 171 -11.26 -8.47 -14.05
CA GLY A 171 -11.58 -7.93 -15.37
C GLY A 171 -12.92 -7.17 -15.44
N ALA A 172 -13.76 -7.24 -14.40
CA ALA A 172 -14.93 -6.38 -14.27
C ALA A 172 -14.52 -5.05 -13.63
N GLY A 173 -14.95 -3.91 -14.17
CA GLY A 173 -14.51 -2.63 -13.62
C GLY A 173 -15.08 -1.42 -14.35
N VAL A 174 -14.39 -0.30 -14.21
CA VAL A 174 -14.70 0.97 -14.87
C VAL A 174 -14.40 0.81 -16.36
N GLU A 175 -15.38 1.12 -17.21
CA GLU A 175 -15.20 1.21 -18.65
C GLU A 175 -14.46 2.51 -18.96
N ASP A 176 -13.52 2.45 -19.92
CA ASP A 176 -12.72 3.61 -20.33
C ASP A 176 -12.02 4.34 -19.16
N ALA A 177 -11.32 3.57 -18.32
CA ALA A 177 -10.63 4.09 -17.14
C ALA A 177 -9.67 5.28 -17.42
N GLY A 178 -9.34 5.56 -18.68
CA GLY A 178 -8.55 6.71 -19.10
C GLY A 178 -9.31 8.04 -19.05
N ASP A 179 -10.62 8.02 -19.30
CA ASP A 179 -11.48 9.21 -19.40
C ASP A 179 -12.46 9.35 -18.22
N ALA A 180 -12.49 8.38 -17.31
CA ALA A 180 -13.33 8.45 -16.12
C ALA A 180 -12.91 9.61 -15.20
N ALA A 181 -13.89 10.26 -14.59
CA ALA A 181 -13.62 11.29 -13.59
C ALA A 181 -12.80 10.69 -12.44
N LEU A 182 -11.61 11.26 -12.22
CA LEU A 182 -10.71 10.79 -11.17
C LEU A 182 -11.25 11.20 -9.80
N PRO A 183 -11.28 10.29 -8.81
CA PRO A 183 -11.64 10.65 -7.44
C PRO A 183 -10.65 11.64 -6.85
N THR A 184 -11.17 12.53 -6.03
CA THR A 184 -10.39 13.51 -5.26
C THR A 184 -10.26 13.09 -3.80
N PRO A 185 -9.36 13.69 -3.02
CA PRO A 185 -9.28 13.43 -1.58
C PRO A 185 -10.56 13.73 -0.78
N ASP A 186 -11.52 14.47 -1.36
CA ASP A 186 -12.80 14.76 -0.72
C ASP A 186 -13.81 13.62 -0.92
N ASP A 187 -13.52 12.68 -1.83
CA ASP A 187 -14.35 11.50 -2.11
C ASP A 187 -14.03 10.29 -1.22
N VAL A 188 -13.09 10.42 -0.26
CA VAL A 188 -12.60 9.30 0.58
C VAL A 188 -13.74 8.62 1.32
N GLU A 189 -14.68 9.38 1.89
CA GLU A 189 -15.83 8.83 2.63
C GLU A 189 -16.75 8.01 1.70
N ALA A 190 -17.04 8.52 0.50
CA ALA A 190 -17.86 7.82 -0.48
C ALA A 190 -17.17 6.54 -1.00
N LEU A 191 -15.85 6.58 -1.20
CA LEU A 191 -15.06 5.41 -1.57
C LEU A 191 -15.02 4.36 -0.47
N ASP A 192 -14.87 4.78 0.79
CA ASP A 192 -14.85 3.86 1.94
C ASP A 192 -16.24 3.25 2.20
N ALA A 193 -17.32 3.94 1.83
CA ALA A 193 -18.69 3.42 1.87
C ALA A 193 -18.98 2.40 0.74
N SER A 194 -18.24 2.45 -0.37
CA SER A 194 -18.38 1.47 -1.45
C SER A 194 -17.75 0.13 -1.04
N PRO A 195 -18.48 -1.00 -1.19
CA PRO A 195 -17.95 -2.33 -0.89
C PRO A 195 -16.68 -2.70 -1.67
N VAL A 196 -16.46 -2.11 -2.81
CA VAL A 196 -15.31 -2.37 -3.69
C VAL A 196 -14.46 -1.12 -3.96
N ARG A 197 -14.70 0.00 -3.23
CA ARG A 197 -13.94 1.24 -3.30
C ARG A 197 -13.92 1.87 -4.70
N THR A 198 -15.09 2.04 -5.32
CA THR A 198 -15.27 2.77 -6.58
C THR A 198 -16.43 3.76 -6.45
N LEU A 199 -16.36 4.89 -7.16
CA LEU A 199 -17.46 5.87 -7.24
C LEU A 199 -18.47 5.49 -8.34
N ASP A 200 -18.07 4.71 -9.33
CA ASP A 200 -18.92 4.24 -10.41
C ASP A 200 -19.81 3.10 -9.92
N LYS A 201 -21.11 3.38 -9.77
CA LYS A 201 -22.10 2.41 -9.28
C LYS A 201 -22.31 1.23 -10.23
N ALA A 202 -22.21 1.43 -11.53
CA ALA A 202 -22.34 0.35 -12.49
C ALA A 202 -21.11 -0.57 -12.44
N ALA A 203 -19.90 0.01 -12.27
CA ALA A 203 -18.68 -0.77 -12.02
C ALA A 203 -18.74 -1.52 -10.68
N GLU A 204 -19.28 -0.89 -9.62
CA GLU A 204 -19.47 -1.52 -8.32
C GLU A 204 -20.31 -2.80 -8.44
N GLU A 205 -21.46 -2.72 -9.12
CA GLU A 205 -22.34 -3.88 -9.35
C GLU A 205 -21.64 -5.00 -10.14
N ARG A 206 -20.92 -4.64 -11.21
CA ARG A 206 -20.15 -5.61 -12.02
C ARG A 206 -19.04 -6.29 -11.21
N MET A 207 -18.31 -5.53 -10.40
CA MET A 207 -17.24 -6.07 -9.55
C MET A 207 -17.80 -7.01 -8.47
N ILE A 208 -18.91 -6.65 -7.81
CA ILE A 208 -19.58 -7.50 -6.81
C ILE A 208 -20.06 -8.81 -7.44
N ALA A 209 -20.74 -8.73 -8.56
CA ALA A 209 -21.20 -9.91 -9.29
C ALA A 209 -20.03 -10.83 -9.67
N ARG A 210 -18.89 -10.26 -10.09
CA ARG A 210 -17.69 -11.03 -10.40
C ARG A 210 -17.08 -11.71 -9.17
N ILE A 211 -17.05 -11.03 -8.03
CA ILE A 211 -16.58 -11.61 -6.78
C ILE A 211 -17.47 -12.80 -6.37
N ASP A 212 -18.79 -12.67 -6.47
CA ASP A 212 -19.74 -13.72 -6.10
C ASP A 212 -19.61 -14.93 -7.02
N GLU A 213 -19.42 -14.72 -8.33
CA GLU A 213 -19.15 -15.79 -9.30
C GLU A 213 -17.88 -16.58 -8.89
N ILE A 214 -16.77 -15.90 -8.63
CA ILE A 214 -15.51 -16.54 -8.22
C ILE A 214 -15.65 -17.26 -6.89
N LYS A 215 -16.33 -16.65 -5.92
CA LYS A 215 -16.59 -17.27 -4.61
C LYS A 215 -17.40 -18.56 -4.74
N SER A 216 -18.35 -18.62 -5.67
CA SER A 216 -19.18 -19.83 -5.92
C SER A 216 -18.35 -21.01 -6.41
N THR A 217 -17.21 -20.77 -7.05
CA THR A 217 -16.28 -21.80 -7.53
C THR A 217 -15.16 -22.11 -6.53
N ALA A 218 -15.24 -21.58 -5.29
CA ALA A 218 -14.22 -21.73 -4.26
C ALA A 218 -12.81 -21.26 -4.72
N ASP A 219 -12.76 -20.14 -5.45
CA ASP A 219 -11.54 -19.56 -6.03
C ASP A 219 -11.26 -18.14 -5.50
N THR A 220 -10.16 -17.53 -5.95
CA THR A 220 -9.75 -16.17 -5.59
C THR A 220 -9.53 -15.33 -6.83
N VAL A 221 -9.62 -14.01 -6.70
CA VAL A 221 -9.49 -13.08 -7.82
C VAL A 221 -8.67 -11.85 -7.46
N GLY A 222 -7.87 -11.39 -8.41
CA GLY A 222 -7.10 -10.15 -8.35
C GLY A 222 -7.82 -8.99 -9.00
N GLY A 223 -7.10 -7.89 -9.21
CA GLY A 223 -7.66 -6.70 -9.85
C GLY A 223 -6.62 -5.57 -9.98
N VAL A 224 -7.10 -4.41 -10.36
CA VAL A 224 -6.32 -3.20 -10.60
C VAL A 224 -6.79 -2.10 -9.66
N ILE A 225 -5.84 -1.44 -9.03
CA ILE A 225 -6.05 -0.31 -8.13
C ILE A 225 -5.35 0.93 -8.68
N GLU A 226 -5.79 2.11 -8.29
CA GLU A 226 -5.12 3.37 -8.59
C GLU A 226 -5.01 4.22 -7.32
N VAL A 227 -3.88 4.90 -7.18
CA VAL A 227 -3.62 5.90 -6.15
C VAL A 227 -3.36 7.24 -6.83
N LEU A 228 -4.01 8.29 -6.32
CA LEU A 228 -3.82 9.66 -6.78
C LEU A 228 -3.25 10.50 -5.63
N ALA A 229 -2.27 11.36 -5.96
CA ALA A 229 -1.73 12.32 -5.02
C ALA A 229 -1.88 13.74 -5.59
N TYR A 230 -2.60 14.57 -4.88
CA TYR A 230 -2.93 15.95 -5.24
C TYR A 230 -2.08 16.94 -4.45
N GLY A 231 -1.84 18.12 -5.03
CA GLY A 231 -1.07 19.18 -4.40
C GLY A 231 0.44 18.93 -4.37
N VAL A 232 0.93 17.96 -5.13
CA VAL A 232 2.36 17.67 -5.23
C VAL A 232 3.03 18.78 -6.06
N PRO A 233 3.95 19.57 -5.49
CA PRO A 233 4.62 20.63 -6.23
C PRO A 233 5.50 20.06 -7.33
N ALA A 234 5.71 20.80 -8.42
CA ALA A 234 6.66 20.40 -9.45
C ALA A 234 8.10 20.34 -8.89
N GLY A 235 8.90 19.38 -9.42
CA GLY A 235 10.32 19.25 -9.10
C GLY A 235 10.67 18.39 -7.91
N ILE A 236 9.76 17.52 -7.41
CA ILE A 236 10.11 16.43 -6.51
C ILE A 236 10.64 15.26 -7.34
N GLY A 237 11.76 14.66 -6.96
CA GLY A 237 12.52 13.72 -7.78
C GLY A 237 13.56 14.40 -8.64
N THR A 238 14.19 13.68 -9.56
CA THR A 238 15.22 14.23 -10.44
C THR A 238 15.34 13.44 -11.74
N TYR A 239 15.79 14.09 -12.81
CA TYR A 239 16.20 13.48 -14.07
C TYR A 239 17.68 13.11 -14.12
N VAL A 240 18.45 13.58 -13.13
CA VAL A 240 19.92 13.51 -13.17
C VAL A 240 20.44 12.08 -13.00
N GLU A 241 19.81 11.30 -12.11
CA GLU A 241 20.20 9.91 -11.82
C GLU A 241 18.99 8.99 -11.70
N SER A 242 19.09 7.80 -12.24
CA SER A 242 17.98 6.86 -12.35
C SER A 242 17.44 6.38 -10.99
N ASP A 243 18.29 6.23 -9.98
CA ASP A 243 17.95 5.79 -8.63
C ASP A 243 17.25 6.86 -7.78
N ARG A 244 17.24 8.11 -8.26
CA ARG A 244 16.58 9.25 -7.62
C ARG A 244 15.34 9.74 -8.38
N ARG A 245 14.93 9.02 -9.41
CA ARG A 245 13.68 9.30 -10.14
C ARG A 245 12.47 8.97 -9.27
N LEU A 246 11.48 9.86 -9.26
CA LEU A 246 10.26 9.68 -8.45
C LEU A 246 9.39 8.53 -8.98
N ASP A 247 9.24 8.39 -10.30
CA ASP A 247 8.51 7.28 -10.93
C ASP A 247 9.11 5.92 -10.58
N ALA A 248 10.43 5.79 -10.64
CA ALA A 248 11.14 4.56 -10.28
C ALA A 248 10.95 4.22 -8.79
N ALA A 249 11.01 5.21 -7.91
CA ALA A 249 10.81 5.02 -6.48
C ALA A 249 9.37 4.61 -6.13
N LEU A 250 8.36 5.26 -6.74
CA LEU A 250 6.95 4.92 -6.57
C LEU A 250 6.67 3.50 -7.08
N ALA A 251 7.17 3.17 -8.28
CA ALA A 251 7.02 1.83 -8.85
C ALA A 251 7.66 0.77 -7.94
N SER A 252 8.86 0.99 -7.44
CA SER A 252 9.54 0.09 -6.50
C SER A 252 8.77 -0.10 -5.20
N ALA A 253 8.28 0.99 -4.60
CA ALA A 253 7.54 0.95 -3.34
C ALA A 253 6.23 0.18 -3.46
N VAL A 254 5.47 0.41 -4.52
CA VAL A 254 4.19 -0.25 -4.78
C VAL A 254 4.40 -1.71 -5.22
N MET A 255 5.40 -2.00 -6.07
CA MET A 255 5.78 -3.37 -6.44
C MET A 255 6.20 -4.21 -5.23
N GLY A 256 6.74 -3.59 -4.18
CA GLY A 256 7.10 -4.22 -2.91
C GLY A 256 5.91 -4.63 -2.03
N ILE A 257 4.67 -4.41 -2.45
CA ILE A 257 3.46 -4.88 -1.76
C ILE A 257 3.21 -6.34 -2.15
N GLN A 258 2.79 -7.16 -1.19
CA GLN A 258 2.45 -8.56 -1.43
C GLN A 258 1.41 -8.67 -2.55
N ALA A 259 1.60 -9.65 -3.44
CA ALA A 259 0.75 -9.96 -4.58
C ALA A 259 0.70 -8.93 -5.72
N ILE A 260 1.35 -7.78 -5.62
CA ILE A 260 1.48 -6.87 -6.77
C ILE A 260 2.41 -7.48 -7.81
N LYS A 261 2.01 -7.40 -9.09
CA LYS A 261 2.71 -7.99 -10.25
C LYS A 261 2.96 -7.00 -11.39
N GLY A 262 2.37 -5.82 -11.33
CA GLY A 262 2.56 -4.75 -12.28
C GLY A 262 2.31 -3.40 -11.63
N VAL A 263 3.04 -2.38 -12.07
CA VAL A 263 2.86 -0.98 -11.67
C VAL A 263 2.96 -0.11 -12.91
N GLU A 264 2.08 0.87 -13.02
CA GLU A 264 2.05 1.87 -14.08
C GLU A 264 2.04 3.27 -13.46
N ILE A 265 2.69 4.21 -14.13
CA ILE A 265 2.60 5.65 -13.83
C ILE A 265 1.77 6.30 -14.94
N GLY A 266 0.73 7.03 -14.56
CA GLY A 266 -0.19 7.63 -15.54
C GLY A 266 -0.91 6.57 -16.38
N ASP A 267 -0.93 6.77 -17.67
CA ASP A 267 -1.57 5.84 -18.62
C ASP A 267 -0.70 4.60 -18.93
N GLY A 268 0.55 4.58 -18.46
CA GLY A 268 1.41 3.39 -18.45
C GLY A 268 1.50 2.67 -19.79
N PHE A 269 1.05 1.40 -19.87
CA PHE A 269 1.11 0.62 -21.12
C PHE A 269 0.25 1.20 -22.25
N LEU A 270 -0.78 1.99 -21.95
CA LEU A 270 -1.60 2.63 -22.97
C LEU A 270 -0.80 3.68 -23.78
N GLU A 271 0.21 4.32 -23.15
CA GLU A 271 1.10 5.24 -23.85
C GLU A 271 1.87 4.57 -25.01
N ALA A 272 2.21 3.28 -24.85
CA ALA A 272 2.99 2.55 -25.85
C ALA A 272 2.23 2.30 -27.16
N VAL A 273 0.90 2.39 -27.16
CA VAL A 273 0.06 2.18 -28.35
C VAL A 273 -0.43 3.48 -28.98
N ARG A 274 -0.19 4.63 -28.32
CA ARG A 274 -0.56 5.94 -28.86
C ARG A 274 0.52 6.54 -29.75
N PRO A 275 0.15 7.21 -30.84
CA PRO A 275 1.07 8.12 -31.53
C PRO A 275 1.54 9.24 -30.59
N GLY A 276 2.80 9.69 -30.74
CA GLY A 276 3.39 10.70 -29.83
C GLY A 276 2.56 11.98 -29.68
N SER A 277 1.92 12.44 -30.74
CA SER A 277 1.02 13.62 -30.70
C SER A 277 -0.26 13.38 -29.89
N GLN A 278 -0.58 12.15 -29.53
CA GLN A 278 -1.74 11.78 -28.70
C GLN A 278 -1.32 11.27 -27.31
N ALA A 279 -0.04 10.99 -27.13
CA ALA A 279 0.51 10.48 -25.88
C ALA A 279 0.93 11.59 -24.93
N HIS A 280 1.58 12.64 -25.44
CA HIS A 280 2.15 13.68 -24.61
C HIS A 280 1.14 14.76 -24.21
N ASP A 281 1.29 15.27 -22.98
CA ASP A 281 0.42 16.29 -22.40
C ASP A 281 0.79 17.67 -22.93
N GLU A 282 0.00 18.23 -23.86
CA GLU A 282 0.23 19.56 -24.43
C GLU A 282 0.12 20.65 -23.35
N MET A 283 1.00 21.64 -23.42
CA MET A 283 1.03 22.78 -22.52
C MET A 283 0.47 24.02 -23.20
N VAL A 284 -0.44 24.72 -22.52
CA VAL A 284 -1.08 25.94 -23.00
C VAL A 284 -1.08 27.02 -21.91
N PRO A 285 -1.21 28.32 -22.24
CA PRO A 285 -1.54 29.33 -21.27
C PRO A 285 -2.93 29.09 -20.69
N GLY A 286 -3.05 28.92 -19.39
CA GLY A 286 -4.33 28.81 -18.70
C GLY A 286 -5.08 30.14 -18.59
N ALA A 287 -6.34 30.10 -18.18
CA ALA A 287 -7.17 31.33 -18.04
C ALA A 287 -6.65 32.27 -16.96
N ASP A 288 -5.88 31.78 -16.01
CA ASP A 288 -5.19 32.57 -14.97
C ASP A 288 -3.78 33.06 -15.38
N GLY A 289 -3.39 32.81 -16.62
CA GLY A 289 -2.06 33.15 -17.17
C GLY A 289 -0.95 32.18 -16.79
N ARG A 290 -1.26 31.09 -16.10
CA ARG A 290 -0.30 30.04 -15.72
C ARG A 290 -0.22 28.96 -16.79
N ILE A 291 0.91 28.25 -16.81
CA ILE A 291 1.09 27.09 -17.70
C ILE A 291 0.16 25.97 -17.23
N THR A 292 -0.71 25.51 -18.12
CA THR A 292 -1.67 24.41 -17.87
C THR A 292 -1.44 23.28 -18.87
N ARG A 293 -1.59 22.05 -18.44
CA ARG A 293 -1.61 20.86 -19.32
C ARG A 293 -3.03 20.49 -19.67
N LEU A 294 -3.25 20.13 -20.93
CA LEU A 294 -4.59 19.73 -21.43
C LEU A 294 -5.00 18.35 -20.95
N THR A 295 -4.03 17.49 -20.68
CA THR A 295 -4.23 16.11 -20.20
C THR A 295 -3.24 15.80 -19.07
N ASN A 296 -3.38 14.63 -18.43
CA ASN A 296 -2.44 14.12 -17.40
C ASN A 296 -2.12 12.64 -17.68
N ARG A 297 -1.72 12.34 -18.91
CA ARG A 297 -1.37 10.97 -19.34
C ARG A 297 -0.06 10.49 -18.74
N ALA A 298 0.91 11.42 -18.60
CA ALA A 298 2.16 11.17 -17.89
C ALA A 298 1.98 10.86 -16.39
N GLY A 299 0.76 11.03 -15.86
CA GLY A 299 0.46 10.74 -14.46
C GLY A 299 1.19 11.63 -13.47
N GLY A 300 1.35 12.92 -13.79
CA GLY A 300 1.96 13.91 -12.90
C GLY A 300 3.49 13.85 -12.81
N ILE A 301 4.14 13.01 -13.62
CA ILE A 301 5.60 12.83 -13.57
C ILE A 301 6.19 12.91 -14.98
N GLU A 302 7.15 13.80 -15.18
CA GLU A 302 7.91 13.96 -16.40
C GLU A 302 9.41 13.91 -16.10
N GLY A 303 10.15 13.10 -16.84
CA GLY A 303 11.59 12.95 -16.64
C GLY A 303 11.99 12.48 -15.23
N GLY A 304 11.12 11.78 -14.50
CA GLY A 304 11.38 11.34 -13.13
C GLY A 304 11.12 12.40 -12.05
N MET A 305 10.48 13.51 -12.41
CA MET A 305 10.12 14.61 -11.50
C MET A 305 8.62 14.87 -11.53
N SER A 306 8.04 15.22 -10.39
CA SER A 306 6.67 15.74 -10.35
C SER A 306 6.55 17.01 -11.17
N ASN A 307 5.42 17.17 -11.89
CA ASN A 307 5.18 18.29 -12.80
C ASN A 307 4.06 19.25 -12.34
N GLY A 308 3.53 19.06 -11.12
CA GLY A 308 2.46 19.86 -10.55
C GLY A 308 1.05 19.32 -10.82
N GLN A 309 0.90 18.36 -11.73
CA GLN A 309 -0.36 17.64 -11.95
C GLN A 309 -0.55 16.55 -10.86
N PRO A 310 -1.76 16.05 -10.67
CA PRO A 310 -1.97 14.88 -9.79
C PRO A 310 -1.10 13.70 -10.20
N ILE A 311 -0.36 13.12 -9.24
CA ILE A 311 0.40 11.90 -9.49
C ILE A 311 -0.59 10.73 -9.53
N ARG A 312 -0.47 9.88 -10.56
CA ARG A 312 -1.30 8.70 -10.78
C ARG A 312 -0.42 7.45 -10.80
N VAL A 313 -0.69 6.52 -9.86
CA VAL A 313 0.02 5.23 -9.76
C VAL A 313 -1.00 4.11 -9.80
N ARG A 314 -0.94 3.24 -10.80
CA ARG A 314 -1.77 2.04 -10.91
C ARG A 314 -0.98 0.79 -10.56
N ALA A 315 -1.68 -0.19 -9.99
CA ALA A 315 -1.05 -1.47 -9.68
C ALA A 315 -1.98 -2.65 -9.94
N ALA A 316 -1.42 -3.70 -10.53
CA ALA A 316 -2.09 -4.96 -10.78
C ALA A 316 -1.76 -5.96 -9.67
N MET A 317 -2.80 -6.42 -8.97
CA MET A 317 -2.71 -7.44 -7.91
C MET A 317 -3.14 -8.79 -8.48
N LYS A 318 -2.30 -9.82 -8.34
CA LYS A 318 -2.68 -11.21 -8.64
C LYS A 318 -3.68 -11.76 -7.61
N PRO A 319 -4.43 -12.84 -7.91
CA PRO A 319 -5.26 -13.55 -6.94
C PRO A 319 -4.46 -13.98 -5.70
N ILE A 320 -5.15 -14.07 -4.56
CA ILE A 320 -4.56 -14.56 -3.31
C ILE A 320 -4.21 -16.05 -3.48
N PRO A 321 -2.99 -16.47 -3.11
CA PRO A 321 -2.54 -17.85 -3.33
C PRO A 321 -3.13 -18.89 -2.36
N SER A 322 -3.79 -18.47 -1.29
CA SER A 322 -4.57 -19.36 -0.42
C SER A 322 -5.97 -19.56 -1.01
N ILE A 323 -6.12 -20.61 -1.82
CA ILE A 323 -7.34 -20.88 -2.59
C ILE A 323 -8.13 -21.98 -1.87
N PRO A 324 -9.45 -21.78 -1.60
CA PRO A 324 -10.28 -22.82 -0.96
C PRO A 324 -10.30 -24.11 -1.75
N ARG A 325 -10.37 -24.06 -3.09
CA ARG A 325 -10.15 -25.21 -3.97
C ARG A 325 -8.64 -25.46 -4.09
N ALA A 326 -8.08 -26.28 -3.18
CA ALA A 326 -6.66 -26.51 -3.06
C ALA A 326 -6.00 -26.91 -4.39
N LEU A 327 -4.89 -26.23 -4.74
CA LEU A 327 -4.06 -26.56 -5.89
C LEU A 327 -3.14 -27.76 -5.57
N ARG A 328 -2.65 -28.43 -6.61
CA ARG A 328 -1.63 -29.47 -6.50
C ARG A 328 -0.32 -28.88 -6.02
N THR A 329 0.36 -29.59 -5.14
CA THR A 329 1.70 -29.26 -4.63
C THR A 329 2.46 -30.57 -4.35
N VAL A 330 3.56 -30.45 -3.63
CA VAL A 330 4.33 -31.60 -3.12
C VAL A 330 4.46 -31.47 -1.60
N ASP A 331 4.54 -32.60 -0.89
CA ASP A 331 5.01 -32.61 0.48
C ASP A 331 6.54 -32.54 0.45
N VAL A 332 7.13 -31.52 1.08
CA VAL A 332 8.59 -31.30 1.03
C VAL A 332 9.37 -32.29 1.90
N THR A 333 8.70 -33.07 2.74
CA THR A 333 9.35 -34.06 3.60
C THR A 333 9.73 -35.35 2.86
N ASP A 334 8.95 -35.72 1.84
CA ASP A 334 9.13 -36.96 1.08
C ASP A 334 9.17 -36.76 -0.45
N GLY A 335 8.78 -35.56 -0.93
CA GLY A 335 8.68 -35.22 -2.34
C GLY A 335 7.42 -35.75 -3.03
N GLU A 336 6.49 -36.36 -2.30
CA GLU A 336 5.29 -36.96 -2.87
C GLU A 336 4.24 -35.91 -3.27
N ALA A 337 3.39 -36.27 -4.21
CA ALA A 337 2.31 -35.41 -4.67
C ALA A 337 1.29 -35.16 -3.56
N ALA A 338 0.92 -33.89 -3.36
CA ALA A 338 0.02 -33.48 -2.28
C ALA A 338 -0.94 -32.37 -2.74
N SER A 339 -1.91 -32.06 -1.90
CA SER A 339 -2.73 -30.85 -2.01
C SER A 339 -2.17 -29.75 -1.13
N ALA A 340 -2.15 -28.51 -1.66
CA ALA A 340 -1.65 -27.36 -0.93
C ALA A 340 -2.42 -27.14 0.38
N ILE A 341 -1.75 -26.51 1.35
CA ILE A 341 -2.37 -26.15 2.62
C ILE A 341 -3.56 -25.24 2.36
N ASN A 342 -4.74 -25.64 2.82
CA ASN A 342 -5.92 -24.80 2.82
C ASN A 342 -5.91 -23.92 4.08
N GLN A 343 -5.80 -22.61 3.88
CA GLN A 343 -6.00 -21.63 4.94
C GLN A 343 -7.21 -20.77 4.59
N ARG A 344 -7.91 -20.30 5.61
CA ARG A 344 -9.00 -19.33 5.41
C ARG A 344 -8.46 -18.13 4.66
N SER A 345 -9.07 -17.79 3.55
CA SER A 345 -8.68 -16.63 2.74
C SER A 345 -9.89 -15.81 2.33
N ASP A 346 -9.61 -14.57 1.96
CA ASP A 346 -10.55 -13.69 1.28
C ASP A 346 -10.75 -14.19 -0.17
N THR A 347 -11.88 -13.92 -0.80
CA THR A 347 -12.06 -14.13 -2.24
C THR A 347 -11.22 -13.12 -3.02
N THR A 348 -11.14 -11.88 -2.51
CA THR A 348 -10.26 -10.84 -3.04
C THR A 348 -9.73 -9.94 -1.92
N ALA A 349 -8.55 -9.38 -2.11
CA ALA A 349 -7.96 -8.37 -1.24
C ALA A 349 -7.72 -7.02 -1.97
N VAL A 350 -8.26 -6.87 -3.18
CA VAL A 350 -8.04 -5.68 -4.03
C VAL A 350 -8.47 -4.38 -3.34
N PRO A 351 -9.65 -4.27 -2.69
CA PRO A 351 -10.01 -3.05 -1.96
C PRO A 351 -9.02 -2.67 -0.86
N ALA A 352 -8.55 -3.66 -0.08
CA ALA A 352 -7.54 -3.42 0.95
C ALA A 352 -6.18 -3.03 0.36
N ALA A 353 -5.79 -3.63 -0.77
CA ALA A 353 -4.54 -3.33 -1.45
C ALA A 353 -4.48 -1.87 -1.93
N SER A 354 -5.60 -1.23 -2.28
CA SER A 354 -5.63 0.18 -2.63
C SER A 354 -5.19 1.07 -1.46
N VAL A 355 -5.66 0.78 -0.24
CA VAL A 355 -5.25 1.52 0.98
C VAL A 355 -3.77 1.28 1.32
N VAL A 356 -3.28 0.06 1.12
CA VAL A 356 -1.85 -0.25 1.31
C VAL A 356 -0.99 0.49 0.28
N ALA A 357 -1.40 0.51 -0.98
CA ALA A 357 -0.69 1.25 -2.03
C ALA A 357 -0.67 2.75 -1.76
N GLU A 358 -1.79 3.31 -1.28
CA GLU A 358 -1.88 4.70 -0.85
C GLU A 358 -0.84 5.02 0.25
N ALA A 359 -0.69 4.14 1.25
CA ALA A 359 0.32 4.29 2.29
C ALA A 359 1.75 4.26 1.73
N MET A 360 2.05 3.39 0.77
CA MET A 360 3.36 3.30 0.13
C MET A 360 3.69 4.53 -0.72
N VAL A 361 2.70 5.08 -1.43
CA VAL A 361 2.84 6.36 -2.16
C VAL A 361 3.13 7.51 -1.20
N ARG A 362 2.41 7.60 -0.08
CA ARG A 362 2.63 8.61 0.99
C ARG A 362 4.04 8.54 1.55
N LEU A 363 4.51 7.36 1.92
CA LEU A 363 5.87 7.16 2.46
C LEU A 363 6.95 7.57 1.45
N THR A 364 6.74 7.25 0.17
CA THR A 364 7.66 7.62 -0.91
C THR A 364 7.68 9.13 -1.12
N LEU A 365 6.51 9.77 -1.22
CA LEU A 365 6.41 11.21 -1.38
C LEU A 365 7.00 11.97 -0.18
N ALA A 366 6.74 11.50 1.06
CA ALA A 366 7.31 12.10 2.26
C ALA A 366 8.84 12.06 2.26
N ARG A 367 9.43 10.93 1.85
CA ARG A 367 10.88 10.81 1.70
C ARG A 367 11.43 11.80 0.68
N TYR A 368 10.87 11.84 -0.52
CA TYR A 368 11.37 12.69 -1.61
C TYR A 368 11.10 14.17 -1.35
N ALA A 369 10.01 14.53 -0.68
CA ALA A 369 9.75 15.90 -0.27
C ALA A 369 10.75 16.38 0.80
N LEU A 370 11.09 15.53 1.78
CA LEU A 370 12.15 15.82 2.77
C LEU A 370 13.54 15.90 2.14
N ASP A 371 13.85 15.05 1.18
CA ASP A 371 15.13 15.11 0.45
C ASP A 371 15.28 16.46 -0.31
N LYS A 372 14.15 17.03 -0.78
CA LYS A 372 14.15 18.31 -1.49
C LYS A 372 14.12 19.53 -0.56
N PHE A 373 13.24 19.53 0.44
CA PHE A 373 12.97 20.72 1.25
C PHE A 373 13.67 20.69 2.61
N GLY A 374 14.01 19.49 3.13
CA GLY A 374 14.69 19.35 4.42
C GLY A 374 13.89 19.91 5.60
N GLY A 375 14.62 20.24 6.65
CA GLY A 375 14.11 20.87 7.88
C GLY A 375 13.98 19.90 9.04
N ASP A 376 14.35 20.37 10.25
CA ASP A 376 14.25 19.62 11.51
C ASP A 376 12.91 19.88 12.22
N SER A 377 12.17 20.90 11.79
CA SER A 377 10.82 21.20 12.24
C SER A 377 9.86 21.41 11.06
N ILE A 378 8.58 21.14 11.28
CA ILE A 378 7.54 21.33 10.25
C ILE A 378 7.47 22.79 9.77
N ALA A 379 7.72 23.75 10.66
CA ALA A 379 7.75 25.17 10.33
C ALA A 379 8.90 25.50 9.37
N GLU A 380 10.06 24.89 9.59
CA GLU A 380 11.22 25.05 8.72
C GLU A 380 10.98 24.41 7.36
N THR A 381 10.51 23.18 7.32
CA THR A 381 10.17 22.47 6.08
C THR A 381 9.16 23.27 5.24
N ARG A 382 8.10 23.78 5.88
CA ARG A 382 7.09 24.60 5.21
C ARG A 382 7.68 25.88 4.65
N ARG A 383 8.49 26.62 5.41
CA ARG A 383 9.17 27.84 4.95
C ARG A 383 10.04 27.55 3.72
N ASN A 384 10.80 26.47 3.75
CA ASN A 384 11.66 26.08 2.62
C ASN A 384 10.84 25.77 1.36
N PHE A 385 9.72 25.09 1.51
CA PHE A 385 8.76 24.82 0.43
C PHE A 385 8.14 26.10 -0.11
N GLU A 386 7.61 26.96 0.76
CA GLU A 386 6.98 28.24 0.37
C GLU A 386 7.96 29.14 -0.39
N GLN A 387 9.22 29.23 0.06
CA GLN A 387 10.27 29.99 -0.62
C GLN A 387 10.62 29.40 -2.00
N TYR A 388 10.64 28.08 -2.12
CA TYR A 388 10.86 27.41 -3.39
C TYR A 388 9.76 27.78 -4.41
N VAL A 389 8.50 27.66 -4.03
CA VAL A 389 7.36 28.01 -4.90
C VAL A 389 7.36 29.51 -5.21
N ALA A 390 7.62 30.36 -4.22
CA ALA A 390 7.67 31.81 -4.41
C ALA A 390 8.80 32.25 -5.34
N SER A 391 9.87 31.51 -5.48
CA SER A 391 10.99 31.80 -6.37
C SER A 391 10.66 31.63 -7.86
N TRP A 392 9.56 30.94 -8.21
CA TRP A 392 9.18 30.77 -9.61
C TRP A 392 8.53 32.01 -10.21
N PRO A 393 8.72 32.27 -11.51
CA PRO A 393 7.91 33.24 -12.23
C PRO A 393 6.42 32.94 -12.07
N GLU A 394 5.60 33.98 -12.02
CA GLU A 394 4.16 33.85 -11.73
C GLU A 394 3.44 32.87 -12.69
N HIS A 395 3.78 32.92 -13.98
CA HIS A 395 3.20 32.03 -14.99
C HIS A 395 3.62 30.56 -14.86
N MET A 396 4.60 30.24 -13.99
CA MET A 396 5.08 28.88 -13.73
C MET A 396 4.60 28.32 -12.38
N ARG A 397 3.89 29.15 -11.59
CA ARG A 397 3.40 28.74 -10.25
C ARG A 397 2.15 27.88 -10.29
#